data_d7f1feed857791995c186aca674bfe2e
#
_entry.id   d7f1feed857791995c186aca674bfe2e
#
_cell.length_a   1.000
_cell.length_b   1.000
_cell.length_c   1.000
_cell.angle_alpha   90.00
_cell.angle_beta   90.00
_cell.angle_gamma   90.00
#
_symmetry.space_group_name_H-M   'P 1'
#
loop_
_entity.id
_entity.type
_entity.pdbx_description
1 polymer ?
#
loop_
_entity_poly.entity_id
_entity_poly.type
_entity_poly.pdbx_seq_one_letter_code
_entity_poly.pdbx_strand_id
1 'polypeptide(L)'
;MKKITLLILGLLALFSLIGTSCDGLDEHYSTNPNYRLSFSVDTLSFDTVFTTIGSATKQFMVYNPNKEALNIQSIMLASGGESGFRLNVDGRKGDYFDNVGILAEDSMFVFVEVNVNPNDSNQPLLVEDSVVFMTNGGKQTVLLEAYGQNMHLYKGGLHITKDTTFTADLPHLVYDSIMVAEGATLHLTEGATLYMHDKANIVVSGRLISEGSLENPVVIRGDRLDFVLDDILPYDRTPGQWGGLFFKPGSFGNRMEHTIVRNGTSGITIEASEPVDTKLEISNSQLTNMKGNVLTSINSKLMVTNTEISNAGGSVVALAGGDYQFTHCSLVNYMRLVQRSTECLVMANAYMQNSENKVVPLKARFDNCLVDGSFGAGKNPLSGEIALSSVDEADFDYYFNHCVLTTVGSDNGW
;
A
#
# COMPACT_ATOMS: atom_id res chain seq x y z
N MET A 1 54.36 43.03 33.77
CA MET A 1 53.53 42.31 34.76
C MET A 1 52.19 42.99 35.01
N LYS A 2 52.07 44.28 35.38
CA LYS A 2 50.77 44.91 35.64
C LYS A 2 49.70 44.86 34.52
N LYS A 3 50.12 44.88 33.24
CA LYS A 3 49.17 44.80 32.10
C LYS A 3 48.56 43.40 31.89
N ILE A 4 49.35 42.35 32.19
CA ILE A 4 48.89 40.94 32.05
C ILE A 4 47.91 40.62 33.21
N THR A 5 48.18 41.13 34.40
CA THR A 5 47.31 40.93 35.57
C THR A 5 45.93 41.61 35.35
N LEU A 6 45.89 42.79 34.69
CA LEU A 6 44.65 43.47 34.37
C LEU A 6 43.84 42.73 33.31
N LEU A 7 44.52 42.12 32.34
CA LEU A 7 43.90 41.32 31.26
C LEU A 7 43.26 40.03 31.84
N ILE A 8 43.96 39.36 32.77
CA ILE A 8 43.47 38.17 33.45
C ILE A 8 42.27 38.48 34.36
N LEU A 9 42.31 39.61 35.10
CA LEU A 9 41.17 40.05 35.89
C LEU A 9 39.96 40.43 35.03
N GLY A 10 40.19 41.04 33.86
CA GLY A 10 39.13 41.33 32.88
C GLY A 10 38.48 40.07 32.28
N LEU A 11 39.28 39.05 31.97
CA LEU A 11 38.78 37.76 31.48
C LEU A 11 38.00 36.99 32.57
N LEU A 12 38.47 37.01 33.82
CA LEU A 12 37.76 36.40 34.94
C LEU A 12 36.43 37.09 35.25
N ALA A 13 36.39 38.43 35.13
CA ALA A 13 35.13 39.18 35.27
C ALA A 13 34.14 38.92 34.13
N LEU A 14 34.64 38.72 32.92
CA LEU A 14 33.81 38.32 31.77
C LEU A 14 33.27 36.90 31.89
N PHE A 15 34.07 35.96 32.44
CA PHE A 15 33.66 34.60 32.71
C PHE A 15 32.61 34.47 33.82
N SER A 16 32.68 35.37 34.86
CA SER A 16 31.67 35.40 35.90
C SER A 16 30.32 35.99 35.47
N LEU A 17 30.28 36.75 34.38
CA LEU A 17 29.03 37.29 33.79
C LEU A 17 28.32 36.27 32.86
N ILE A 18 29.04 35.24 32.40
CA ILE A 18 28.46 34.18 31.53
C ILE A 18 27.91 33.03 32.38
N GLY A 19 28.31 32.91 33.64
CA GLY A 19 27.92 31.80 34.54
C GLY A 19 26.57 31.94 35.25
N THR A 20 25.82 33.02 35.05
CA THR A 20 24.52 33.23 35.75
C THR A 20 23.29 33.06 34.82
N SER A 21 23.42 32.34 33.74
CA SER A 21 22.30 32.06 32.82
C SER A 21 21.80 30.62 32.93
N CYS A 22 21.76 30.06 34.12
CA CYS A 22 20.95 28.90 34.47
C CYS A 22 20.21 29.23 35.76
N ASP A 23 19.35 30.23 35.73
CA ASP A 23 18.21 30.21 36.63
C ASP A 23 17.35 29.04 36.18
N GLY A 24 17.18 28.05 37.09
CA GLY A 24 16.16 27.05 36.91
C GLY A 24 14.86 27.79 36.56
N LEU A 25 14.31 27.50 35.37
CA LEU A 25 12.98 27.94 35.02
C LEU A 25 12.05 27.27 36.05
N ASP A 26 11.78 27.95 37.16
CA ASP A 26 10.61 27.66 37.99
C ASP A 26 9.40 27.95 37.09
N GLU A 27 8.95 26.94 36.41
CA GLU A 27 7.76 27.01 35.55
C GLU A 27 6.55 27.28 36.45
N HIS A 28 6.16 28.55 36.54
CA HIS A 28 4.93 28.92 37.18
C HIS A 28 3.74 28.54 36.30
N TYR A 29 3.12 27.45 36.64
CA TYR A 29 1.89 27.03 35.97
C TYR A 29 0.71 27.88 36.41
N SER A 30 -0.05 28.38 35.46
CA SER A 30 -1.27 29.17 35.72
C SER A 30 -2.35 28.30 36.36
N THR A 31 -3.02 28.85 37.35
CA THR A 31 -4.21 28.26 37.98
C THR A 31 -5.52 28.91 37.50
N ASN A 32 -5.47 29.73 36.42
CA ASN A 32 -6.65 30.41 35.90
C ASN A 32 -7.69 29.39 35.39
N PRO A 33 -8.89 29.34 36.00
CA PRO A 33 -9.91 28.35 35.65
C PRO A 33 -10.54 28.58 34.25
N ASN A 34 -10.26 29.71 33.59
CA ASN A 34 -10.76 30.02 32.25
C ASN A 34 -9.80 29.56 31.16
N TYR A 35 -8.57 29.20 31.46
CA TYR A 35 -7.61 28.72 30.49
C TYR A 35 -7.99 27.32 30.04
N ARG A 36 -7.93 27.10 28.74
CA ARG A 36 -8.30 25.84 28.07
C ARG A 36 -7.20 25.43 27.12
N LEU A 37 -7.08 24.14 26.93
CA LEU A 37 -6.33 23.55 25.82
C LEU A 37 -7.14 23.66 24.54
N SER A 38 -6.47 23.61 23.39
CA SER A 38 -7.12 23.32 22.11
C SER A 38 -6.48 22.09 21.47
N PHE A 39 -7.20 21.45 20.56
CA PHE A 39 -6.78 20.18 19.95
C PHE A 39 -6.82 20.30 18.44
N SER A 40 -5.92 19.60 17.75
CA SER A 40 -5.92 19.55 16.29
C SER A 40 -7.11 18.80 15.71
N VAL A 41 -7.74 17.93 16.50
CA VAL A 41 -8.93 17.13 16.13
C VAL A 41 -9.89 17.02 17.33
N ASP A 42 -11.18 16.90 17.06
CA ASP A 42 -12.18 16.56 18.07
C ASP A 42 -12.31 15.04 18.22
N THR A 43 -12.09 14.32 17.12
CA THR A 43 -12.13 12.86 17.03
C THR A 43 -10.92 12.36 16.28
N LEU A 44 -10.22 11.36 16.82
CA LEU A 44 -9.17 10.62 16.15
C LEU A 44 -9.72 9.26 15.73
N SER A 45 -9.99 9.10 14.44
CA SER A 45 -10.53 7.87 13.88
C SER A 45 -9.42 6.98 13.32
N PHE A 46 -9.47 5.70 13.68
CA PHE A 46 -8.68 4.61 13.09
C PHE A 46 -9.60 3.83 12.18
N ASP A 47 -9.60 4.05 10.91
CA ASP A 47 -10.40 3.31 9.95
C ASP A 47 -10.56 1.81 10.32
N THR A 48 -10.46 0.89 9.40
CA THR A 48 -10.50 -0.55 9.69
C THR A 48 -9.19 -1.04 10.29
N VAL A 49 -9.26 -1.66 11.46
CA VAL A 49 -8.14 -2.29 12.16
C VAL A 49 -8.40 -3.79 12.27
N PHE A 50 -7.48 -4.62 11.75
CA PHE A 50 -7.62 -6.06 11.90
C PHE A 50 -7.43 -6.48 13.37
N THR A 51 -8.36 -7.29 13.87
CA THR A 51 -8.31 -7.78 15.26
C THR A 51 -7.00 -8.52 15.52
N THR A 52 -6.46 -8.42 16.74
CA THR A 52 -5.17 -9.00 17.16
C THR A 52 -3.92 -8.45 16.46
N ILE A 53 -4.07 -7.63 15.43
CA ILE A 53 -2.98 -6.90 14.78
C ILE A 53 -3.09 -5.46 15.24
N GLY A 54 -2.08 -4.93 15.89
CA GLY A 54 -2.10 -3.53 16.33
C GLY A 54 -2.25 -2.56 15.14
N SER A 55 -2.89 -1.42 15.37
CA SER A 55 -2.99 -0.37 14.36
C SER A 55 -1.64 0.30 14.07
N ALA A 56 -1.54 1.05 12.99
CA ALA A 56 -0.53 2.09 12.87
C ALA A 56 -0.74 3.12 13.98
N THR A 57 0.35 3.75 14.44
CA THR A 57 0.29 4.84 15.40
C THR A 57 -0.27 6.08 14.72
N LYS A 58 -1.37 6.63 15.24
CA LYS A 58 -1.85 7.97 14.89
C LYS A 58 -1.51 8.97 15.96
N GLN A 59 -1.63 10.26 15.65
CA GLN A 59 -1.30 11.33 16.58
C GLN A 59 -2.26 12.50 16.43
N PHE A 60 -2.41 13.25 17.50
CA PHE A 60 -3.01 14.58 17.48
C PHE A 60 -2.19 15.55 18.32
N MET A 61 -2.36 16.84 18.06
CA MET A 61 -1.68 17.89 18.79
C MET A 61 -2.60 18.47 19.87
N VAL A 62 -2.00 18.74 21.01
CA VAL A 62 -2.57 19.48 22.14
C VAL A 62 -1.86 20.82 22.20
N TYR A 63 -2.60 21.91 22.15
CA TYR A 63 -2.08 23.27 22.16
C TYR A 63 -2.44 23.96 23.47
N ASN A 64 -1.49 24.71 24.00
CA ASN A 64 -1.76 25.74 25.03
C ASN A 64 -1.82 27.12 24.34
N PRO A 65 -2.99 27.64 23.96
CA PRO A 65 -3.09 28.97 23.33
C PRO A 65 -2.97 30.12 24.31
N ASN A 66 -2.72 29.82 25.57
CA ASN A 66 -2.67 30.84 26.63
C ASN A 66 -1.24 31.39 26.79
N LYS A 67 -1.13 32.61 27.38
CA LYS A 67 0.14 33.31 27.59
C LYS A 67 0.94 32.85 28.81
N GLU A 68 0.45 31.83 29.49
CA GLU A 68 1.09 31.25 30.68
C GLU A 68 1.17 29.74 30.52
N ALA A 69 2.20 29.11 31.11
CA ALA A 69 2.33 27.66 31.11
C ALA A 69 1.16 27.01 31.87
N LEU A 70 0.74 25.82 31.42
CA LEU A 70 -0.33 25.03 32.02
C LEU A 70 0.23 23.69 32.54
N ASN A 71 -0.20 23.26 33.70
CA ASN A 71 -0.06 21.90 34.17
C ASN A 71 -1.35 21.14 33.86
N ILE A 72 -1.27 20.15 33.00
CA ILE A 72 -2.35 19.20 32.78
C ILE A 72 -2.30 18.19 33.92
N GLN A 73 -3.24 18.29 34.84
CA GLN A 73 -3.30 17.51 36.08
C GLN A 73 -3.39 16.02 35.81
N SER A 74 -4.17 15.63 34.78
CA SER A 74 -4.19 14.26 34.28
C SER A 74 -4.58 14.20 32.81
N ILE A 75 -3.97 13.23 32.09
CA ILE A 75 -4.35 12.78 30.76
C ILE A 75 -4.61 11.29 30.90
N MET A 76 -5.81 10.82 30.50
CA MET A 76 -6.16 9.41 30.68
C MET A 76 -7.17 8.92 29.64
N LEU A 77 -7.16 7.60 29.40
CA LEU A 77 -8.25 6.93 28.71
C LEU A 77 -9.48 6.84 29.61
N ALA A 78 -10.65 7.16 29.08
CA ALA A 78 -11.90 7.12 29.87
C ALA A 78 -12.24 5.70 30.32
N SER A 79 -11.90 4.66 29.52
CA SER A 79 -12.07 3.25 29.86
C SER A 79 -11.01 2.69 30.82
N GLY A 80 -9.96 3.46 31.15
CA GLY A 80 -8.82 2.95 31.90
C GLY A 80 -8.00 1.89 31.15
N GLY A 81 -8.03 1.90 29.79
CA GLY A 81 -7.30 1.00 28.93
C GLY A 81 -8.03 -0.31 28.59
N GLU A 82 -9.29 -0.49 28.97
CA GLU A 82 -10.09 -1.69 28.64
C GLU A 82 -10.52 -1.73 27.16
N SER A 83 -10.61 -0.57 26.51
CA SER A 83 -10.99 -0.42 25.10
C SER A 83 -9.97 -0.97 24.09
N GLY A 84 -8.74 -1.26 24.54
CA GLY A 84 -7.64 -1.65 23.66
C GLY A 84 -6.82 -0.48 23.12
N PHE A 85 -7.27 0.77 23.30
CA PHE A 85 -6.43 1.95 23.01
C PHE A 85 -5.26 2.07 23.97
N ARG A 86 -4.16 2.65 23.48
CA ARG A 86 -2.94 2.94 24.23
C ARG A 86 -2.43 4.32 23.85
N LEU A 87 -1.94 5.07 24.84
CA LEU A 87 -1.40 6.41 24.64
C LEU A 87 0.12 6.40 24.79
N ASN A 88 0.76 7.35 24.10
CA ASN A 88 2.12 7.78 24.38
C ASN A 88 2.10 9.31 24.47
N VAL A 89 2.36 9.82 25.66
CA VAL A 89 2.35 11.23 25.98
C VAL A 89 3.75 11.61 26.47
N ASP A 90 4.39 12.57 25.80
CA ASP A 90 5.74 13.03 26.14
C ASP A 90 6.75 11.87 26.29
N GLY A 91 6.72 10.92 25.32
CA GLY A 91 7.59 9.73 25.30
C GLY A 91 7.25 8.64 26.32
N ARG A 92 6.25 8.82 27.17
CA ARG A 92 5.77 7.84 28.15
C ARG A 92 4.58 7.06 27.58
N LYS A 93 4.63 5.73 27.61
CA LYS A 93 3.51 4.86 27.23
C LYS A 93 2.64 4.53 28.44
N GLY A 94 1.32 4.56 28.26
CA GLY A 94 0.38 4.22 29.33
C GLY A 94 -1.07 4.58 28.95
N ASP A 95 -1.95 4.47 29.94
CA ASP A 95 -3.36 4.82 29.88
C ASP A 95 -3.74 5.96 30.87
N TYR A 96 -2.77 6.36 31.71
CA TYR A 96 -2.87 7.46 32.66
C TYR A 96 -1.53 8.20 32.83
N PHE A 97 -1.57 9.52 32.79
CA PHE A 97 -0.42 10.41 32.96
C PHE A 97 -0.84 11.56 33.90
N ASP A 98 0.02 11.91 34.82
CA ASP A 98 -0.17 13.03 35.74
C ASP A 98 0.87 14.13 35.53
N ASN A 99 0.50 15.34 35.87
CA ASN A 99 1.38 16.51 35.93
C ASN A 99 2.18 16.73 34.64
N VAL A 100 1.50 16.80 33.52
CA VAL A 100 2.10 17.06 32.21
C VAL A 100 2.11 18.56 31.95
N GLY A 101 3.31 19.17 31.93
CA GLY A 101 3.48 20.60 31.66
C GLY A 101 3.40 20.90 30.18
N ILE A 102 2.80 22.04 29.81
CA ILE A 102 2.83 22.61 28.47
C ILE A 102 3.10 24.11 28.58
N LEU A 103 4.17 24.58 27.91
CA LEU A 103 4.58 25.99 27.98
C LEU A 103 3.54 26.93 27.37
N ALA A 104 3.68 28.23 27.63
CA ALA A 104 2.85 29.26 27.03
C ALA A 104 2.98 29.25 25.50
N GLU A 105 1.86 29.29 24.77
CA GLU A 105 1.80 29.33 23.30
C GLU A 105 2.53 28.15 22.62
N ASP A 106 2.66 27.03 23.33
CA ASP A 106 3.34 25.81 22.88
C ASP A 106 2.36 24.65 22.64
N SER A 107 2.88 23.54 22.12
CA SER A 107 2.10 22.36 21.78
C SER A 107 2.86 21.07 22.08
N MET A 108 2.12 19.96 22.21
CA MET A 108 2.67 18.62 22.37
C MET A 108 1.89 17.62 21.54
N PHE A 109 2.55 16.54 21.14
CA PHE A 109 1.91 15.41 20.48
C PHE A 109 1.41 14.38 21.50
N VAL A 110 0.23 13.86 21.22
CA VAL A 110 -0.29 12.63 21.84
C VAL A 110 -0.39 11.57 20.76
N PHE A 111 0.37 10.50 20.92
CA PHE A 111 0.34 9.36 20.03
C PHE A 111 -0.64 8.32 20.56
N VAL A 112 -1.40 7.70 19.66
CA VAL A 112 -2.42 6.72 19.99
C VAL A 112 -2.23 5.50 19.12
N GLU A 113 -2.35 4.33 19.73
CA GLU A 113 -2.40 3.01 19.07
C GLU A 113 -3.65 2.27 19.56
N VAL A 114 -4.20 1.37 18.76
CA VAL A 114 -5.29 0.51 19.19
C VAL A 114 -5.03 -0.94 18.79
N ASN A 115 -5.39 -1.86 19.69
CA ASN A 115 -5.42 -3.29 19.43
C ASN A 115 -6.84 -3.80 19.76
N VAL A 116 -7.59 -4.16 18.72
CA VAL A 116 -8.97 -4.60 18.87
C VAL A 116 -9.01 -6.10 19.11
N ASN A 117 -9.73 -6.53 20.14
CA ASN A 117 -9.95 -7.94 20.41
C ASN A 117 -10.95 -8.54 19.41
N PRO A 118 -10.78 -9.82 19.00
CA PRO A 118 -11.75 -10.51 18.18
C PRO A 118 -13.12 -10.56 18.87
N ASN A 119 -14.17 -10.53 18.06
CA ASN A 119 -15.53 -10.79 18.48
C ASN A 119 -16.10 -12.00 17.68
N ASP A 120 -17.27 -12.49 18.03
CA ASP A 120 -17.93 -13.61 17.35
C ASP A 120 -18.76 -13.14 16.13
N SER A 121 -18.43 -11.99 15.55
CA SER A 121 -19.18 -11.39 14.44
C SER A 121 -18.32 -11.25 13.19
N ASN A 122 -18.92 -11.45 12.02
CA ASN A 122 -18.29 -11.17 10.72
C ASN A 122 -18.43 -9.69 10.32
N GLN A 123 -19.19 -8.90 11.10
CA GLN A 123 -19.32 -7.47 10.86
C GLN A 123 -18.25 -6.70 11.63
N PRO A 124 -17.74 -5.59 11.07
CA PRO A 124 -16.85 -4.69 11.80
C PRO A 124 -17.48 -4.22 13.12
N LEU A 125 -16.66 -4.18 14.16
CA LEU A 125 -17.03 -3.72 15.49
C LEU A 125 -16.50 -2.31 15.70
N LEU A 126 -17.40 -1.34 15.95
CA LEU A 126 -16.99 -0.01 16.40
C LEU A 126 -16.48 -0.09 17.85
N VAL A 127 -15.25 0.34 18.06
CA VAL A 127 -14.63 0.50 19.38
C VAL A 127 -14.40 1.99 19.61
N GLU A 128 -14.94 2.49 20.70
CA GLU A 128 -14.86 3.91 21.09
C GLU A 128 -14.21 4.06 22.46
N ASP A 129 -13.46 5.16 22.63
CA ASP A 129 -12.93 5.65 23.90
C ASP A 129 -12.74 7.15 23.82
N SER A 130 -12.24 7.76 24.89
CA SER A 130 -11.89 9.18 24.90
C SER A 130 -10.60 9.41 25.66
N VAL A 131 -9.76 10.28 25.13
CA VAL A 131 -8.67 10.86 25.91
C VAL A 131 -9.23 12.04 26.73
N VAL A 132 -9.17 11.92 28.04
CA VAL A 132 -9.67 12.90 28.97
C VAL A 132 -8.51 13.75 29.50
N PHE A 133 -8.63 15.07 29.39
CA PHE A 133 -7.69 16.06 29.91
C PHE A 133 -8.31 16.83 31.07
N MET A 134 -7.63 16.86 32.21
CA MET A 134 -8.02 17.65 33.36
C MET A 134 -7.04 18.81 33.52
N THR A 135 -7.51 20.04 33.35
CA THR A 135 -6.67 21.26 33.46
C THR A 135 -7.42 22.34 34.22
N ASN A 136 -6.83 22.85 35.32
CA ASN A 136 -7.38 23.91 36.15
C ASN A 136 -8.86 23.68 36.56
N GLY A 137 -9.20 22.42 36.90
CA GLY A 137 -10.56 22.00 37.27
C GLY A 137 -11.53 21.84 36.10
N GLY A 138 -11.11 22.09 34.85
CA GLY A 138 -11.88 21.88 33.65
C GLY A 138 -11.58 20.50 33.03
N LYS A 139 -12.62 19.84 32.51
CA LYS A 139 -12.51 18.59 31.73
C LYS A 139 -12.66 18.89 30.25
N GLN A 140 -11.75 18.36 29.42
CA GLN A 140 -11.83 18.36 27.94
C GLN A 140 -11.58 16.96 27.44
N THR A 141 -12.08 16.62 26.26
CA THR A 141 -11.96 15.26 25.69
C THR A 141 -11.67 15.31 24.21
N VAL A 142 -10.91 14.32 23.74
CA VAL A 142 -10.78 13.95 22.31
C VAL A 142 -11.32 12.55 22.18
N LEU A 143 -12.31 12.34 21.26
CA LEU A 143 -12.89 11.04 21.00
C LEU A 143 -11.91 10.15 20.19
N LEU A 144 -11.87 8.87 20.52
CA LEU A 144 -11.14 7.85 19.79
C LEU A 144 -12.12 6.85 19.21
N GLU A 145 -11.96 6.52 17.92
CA GLU A 145 -12.80 5.55 17.21
C GLU A 145 -11.95 4.59 16.40
N ALA A 146 -12.31 3.30 16.40
CA ALA A 146 -11.71 2.28 15.55
C ALA A 146 -12.76 1.25 15.11
N TYR A 147 -12.65 0.78 13.87
CA TYR A 147 -13.50 -0.29 13.34
C TYR A 147 -12.71 -1.61 13.32
N GLY A 148 -12.92 -2.47 14.31
CA GLY A 148 -12.28 -3.78 14.41
C GLY A 148 -12.87 -4.75 13.39
N GLN A 149 -12.04 -5.38 12.56
CA GLN A 149 -12.44 -6.37 11.56
C GLN A 149 -11.79 -7.71 11.87
N ASN A 150 -12.60 -8.76 12.09
CA ASN A 150 -12.12 -10.12 12.15
C ASN A 150 -11.59 -10.59 10.79
N MET A 151 -10.66 -11.53 10.78
CA MET A 151 -10.05 -12.08 9.56
C MET A 151 -9.54 -13.51 9.76
N HIS A 152 -9.33 -14.21 8.66
CA HIS A 152 -8.51 -15.40 8.63
C HIS A 152 -7.03 -15.00 8.53
N LEU A 153 -6.26 -15.26 9.56
CA LEU A 153 -4.85 -14.85 9.65
C LEU A 153 -3.91 -16.01 9.29
N TYR A 154 -3.05 -15.79 8.29
CA TYR A 154 -2.03 -16.74 7.85
C TYR A 154 -0.64 -16.15 8.10
N LYS A 155 0.10 -16.73 9.07
CA LYS A 155 1.50 -16.39 9.37
C LYS A 155 2.37 -17.62 9.19
N GLY A 156 3.60 -17.45 8.69
CA GLY A 156 4.56 -18.53 8.48
C GLY A 156 4.42 -19.27 7.14
N GLY A 157 3.69 -18.68 6.18
CA GLY A 157 3.44 -19.25 4.87
C GLY A 157 2.27 -20.25 4.84
N LEU A 158 1.44 -20.17 3.78
CA LEU A 158 0.32 -21.06 3.57
C LEU A 158 0.62 -22.00 2.39
N HIS A 159 0.80 -23.28 2.68
CA HIS A 159 1.01 -24.32 1.68
C HIS A 159 -0.30 -25.03 1.36
N ILE A 160 -0.84 -24.79 0.18
CA ILE A 160 -2.07 -25.42 -0.33
C ILE A 160 -1.67 -26.66 -1.13
N THR A 161 -1.84 -27.82 -0.51
CA THR A 161 -1.47 -29.15 -1.07
C THR A 161 -2.68 -29.95 -1.54
N LYS A 162 -3.88 -29.43 -1.36
CA LYS A 162 -5.17 -29.97 -1.81
C LYS A 162 -6.09 -28.83 -2.16
N ASP A 163 -7.15 -29.11 -2.89
CA ASP A 163 -8.15 -28.12 -3.26
C ASP A 163 -8.67 -27.38 -2.02
N THR A 164 -8.58 -26.06 -2.06
CA THR A 164 -8.88 -25.17 -0.94
C THR A 164 -9.69 -23.98 -1.44
N THR A 165 -10.77 -23.63 -0.74
CA THR A 165 -11.63 -22.53 -1.10
C THR A 165 -11.52 -21.41 -0.07
N PHE A 166 -11.35 -20.19 -0.53
CA PHE A 166 -11.46 -18.96 0.25
C PHE A 166 -12.79 -18.29 -0.08
N THR A 167 -13.56 -18.00 0.96
CA THR A 167 -14.90 -17.42 0.87
C THR A 167 -14.91 -15.98 1.35
N ALA A 168 -16.05 -15.30 1.18
CA ALA A 168 -16.23 -13.91 1.60
C ALA A 168 -16.72 -13.75 3.05
N ASP A 169 -16.76 -14.83 3.83
CA ASP A 169 -17.24 -14.78 5.23
C ASP A 169 -16.38 -13.86 6.10
N LEU A 170 -15.07 -13.96 5.96
CA LEU A 170 -14.09 -13.04 6.56
C LEU A 170 -12.96 -12.77 5.55
N PRO A 171 -12.33 -11.60 5.61
CA PRO A 171 -11.14 -11.34 4.79
C PRO A 171 -9.97 -12.23 5.20
N HIS A 172 -9.10 -12.52 4.24
CA HIS A 172 -7.91 -13.35 4.41
C HIS A 172 -6.67 -12.46 4.49
N LEU A 173 -6.03 -12.40 5.67
CA LEU A 173 -4.79 -11.63 5.89
C LEU A 173 -3.57 -12.54 5.83
N VAL A 174 -2.69 -12.30 4.86
CA VAL A 174 -1.53 -13.15 4.54
C VAL A 174 -0.24 -12.41 4.82
N TYR A 175 0.52 -12.86 5.82
CA TYR A 175 1.78 -12.22 6.24
C TYR A 175 3.01 -12.69 5.48
N ASP A 176 3.01 -13.92 5.00
CA ASP A 176 4.15 -14.46 4.25
C ASP A 176 3.70 -14.74 2.80
N SER A 177 3.65 -15.99 2.36
CA SER A 177 3.23 -16.30 1.00
C SER A 177 2.21 -17.44 0.97
N ILE A 178 1.35 -17.42 -0.05
CA ILE A 178 0.52 -18.56 -0.41
C ILE A 178 1.25 -19.33 -1.51
N MET A 179 1.44 -20.63 -1.30
CA MET A 179 2.05 -21.53 -2.26
C MET A 179 1.05 -22.63 -2.65
N VAL A 180 0.54 -22.59 -3.88
CA VAL A 180 -0.37 -23.60 -4.41
C VAL A 180 0.46 -24.68 -5.09
N ALA A 181 0.50 -25.88 -4.49
CA ALA A 181 1.28 -27.01 -4.97
C ALA A 181 0.70 -27.56 -6.29
N GLU A 182 1.53 -28.29 -7.03
CA GLU A 182 1.08 -29.05 -8.21
C GLU A 182 -0.09 -29.98 -7.86
N GLY A 183 -1.10 -30.02 -8.71
CA GLY A 183 -2.30 -30.83 -8.52
C GLY A 183 -3.32 -30.25 -7.54
N ALA A 184 -3.01 -29.18 -6.81
CA ALA A 184 -3.95 -28.49 -5.94
C ALA A 184 -4.56 -27.25 -6.62
N THR A 185 -5.77 -26.91 -6.24
CA THR A 185 -6.48 -25.71 -6.68
C THR A 185 -6.75 -24.77 -5.50
N LEU A 186 -6.39 -23.50 -5.65
CA LEU A 186 -6.90 -22.42 -4.81
C LEU A 186 -8.11 -21.81 -5.52
N HIS A 187 -9.28 -21.88 -4.89
CA HIS A 187 -10.51 -21.29 -5.38
C HIS A 187 -10.88 -20.08 -4.51
N LEU A 188 -10.95 -18.90 -5.12
CA LEU A 188 -11.42 -17.65 -4.53
C LEU A 188 -12.84 -17.43 -5.03
N THR A 189 -13.81 -17.45 -4.11
CA THR A 189 -15.22 -17.26 -4.47
C THR A 189 -15.62 -15.80 -4.49
N GLU A 190 -16.77 -15.53 -5.01
CA GLU A 190 -17.38 -14.20 -5.09
C GLU A 190 -17.24 -13.41 -3.77
N GLY A 191 -16.71 -12.20 -3.85
CA GLY A 191 -16.51 -11.30 -2.71
C GLY A 191 -15.31 -11.62 -1.81
N ALA A 192 -14.58 -12.72 -2.06
CA ALA A 192 -13.38 -13.04 -1.27
C ALA A 192 -12.34 -11.92 -1.37
N THR A 193 -11.81 -11.50 -0.21
CA THR A 193 -10.82 -10.43 -0.14
C THR A 193 -9.54 -10.95 0.51
N LEU A 194 -8.41 -10.82 -0.20
CA LEU A 194 -7.07 -11.17 0.26
C LEU A 194 -6.27 -9.89 0.51
N TYR A 195 -5.87 -9.69 1.75
CA TYR A 195 -4.95 -8.65 2.18
C TYR A 195 -3.55 -9.25 2.30
N MET A 196 -2.64 -8.75 1.49
CA MET A 196 -1.27 -9.26 1.37
C MET A 196 -0.31 -8.32 2.08
N HIS A 197 0.44 -8.84 3.05
CA HIS A 197 1.37 -8.05 3.85
C HIS A 197 2.74 -7.95 3.17
N ASP A 198 3.34 -6.77 3.17
CA ASP A 198 4.72 -6.43 2.74
C ASP A 198 5.21 -7.26 1.52
N LYS A 199 6.02 -8.29 1.73
CA LYS A 199 6.65 -9.12 0.67
C LYS A 199 5.89 -10.41 0.38
N ALA A 200 4.70 -10.57 0.93
CA ALA A 200 3.88 -11.75 0.67
C ALA A 200 3.62 -11.93 -0.83
N ASN A 201 3.69 -13.16 -1.31
CA ASN A 201 3.44 -13.52 -2.71
C ASN A 201 2.35 -14.58 -2.81
N ILE A 202 1.71 -14.67 -3.96
CA ILE A 202 0.92 -15.84 -4.33
C ILE A 202 1.69 -16.58 -5.43
N VAL A 203 2.14 -17.80 -5.13
CA VAL A 203 2.92 -18.63 -6.07
C VAL A 203 2.09 -19.86 -6.44
N VAL A 204 1.76 -19.99 -7.73
CA VAL A 204 0.86 -21.01 -8.24
C VAL A 204 1.64 -22.00 -9.09
N SER A 205 1.92 -23.20 -8.54
CA SER A 205 2.42 -24.35 -9.29
C SER A 205 1.27 -25.26 -9.74
N GLY A 206 0.17 -25.28 -8.99
CA GLY A 206 -1.10 -25.93 -9.31
C GLY A 206 -2.03 -25.01 -10.12
N ARG A 207 -3.21 -24.72 -9.59
CA ARG A 207 -4.24 -23.93 -10.25
C ARG A 207 -4.79 -22.83 -9.33
N LEU A 208 -5.07 -21.66 -9.91
CA LEU A 208 -5.85 -20.59 -9.31
C LEU A 208 -7.15 -20.39 -10.09
N ILE A 209 -8.25 -20.44 -9.38
CA ILE A 209 -9.58 -20.09 -9.89
C ILE A 209 -10.11 -18.94 -9.02
N SER A 210 -10.31 -17.79 -9.63
CA SER A 210 -10.86 -16.59 -8.98
C SER A 210 -12.16 -16.22 -9.68
N GLU A 211 -13.26 -16.35 -8.99
CA GLU A 211 -14.62 -16.20 -9.55
C GLU A 211 -15.42 -15.19 -8.72
N GLY A 212 -15.29 -13.92 -9.09
CA GLY A 212 -16.11 -12.82 -8.57
C GLY A 212 -17.36 -12.57 -9.39
N SER A 213 -18.09 -11.53 -9.02
CA SER A 213 -19.17 -10.93 -9.83
C SER A 213 -18.95 -9.43 -9.96
N LEU A 214 -19.77 -8.76 -10.76
CA LEU A 214 -19.71 -7.31 -10.90
C LEU A 214 -19.99 -6.59 -9.58
N GLU A 215 -20.94 -7.10 -8.81
CA GLU A 215 -21.36 -6.55 -7.52
C GLU A 215 -20.39 -6.92 -6.40
N ASN A 216 -19.82 -8.11 -6.45
CA ASN A 216 -18.94 -8.66 -5.42
C ASN A 216 -17.66 -9.24 -6.06
N PRO A 217 -16.74 -8.41 -6.54
CA PRO A 217 -15.49 -8.88 -7.12
C PRO A 217 -14.61 -9.58 -6.08
N VAL A 218 -13.75 -10.47 -6.53
CA VAL A 218 -12.62 -10.93 -5.73
C VAL A 218 -11.58 -9.81 -5.66
N VAL A 219 -11.04 -9.51 -4.48
CA VAL A 219 -10.05 -8.45 -4.30
C VAL A 219 -8.74 -9.01 -3.73
N ILE A 220 -7.63 -8.75 -4.40
CA ILE A 220 -6.27 -9.07 -3.95
C ILE A 220 -5.47 -7.77 -3.89
N ARG A 221 -5.07 -7.34 -2.67
CA ARG A 221 -4.44 -6.04 -2.47
C ARG A 221 -3.49 -6.03 -1.26
N GLY A 222 -2.75 -4.95 -1.07
CA GLY A 222 -2.01 -4.72 0.17
C GLY A 222 -2.90 -4.59 1.39
N ASP A 223 -2.37 -4.92 2.55
CA ASP A 223 -3.11 -4.95 3.84
C ASP A 223 -3.23 -3.59 4.54
N ARG A 224 -2.56 -2.56 4.04
CA ARG A 224 -2.66 -1.21 4.58
C ARG A 224 -3.97 -0.55 4.15
N LEU A 225 -4.80 -0.19 5.12
CA LEU A 225 -6.11 0.45 4.93
C LEU A 225 -6.12 1.93 5.36
N ASP A 226 -5.01 2.40 5.93
CA ASP A 226 -4.76 3.75 6.38
C ASP A 226 -4.16 4.65 5.28
N PHE A 227 -3.59 5.78 5.68
CA PHE A 227 -3.01 6.77 4.78
C PHE A 227 -1.47 6.80 4.90
N VAL A 228 -0.77 7.05 3.78
CA VAL A 228 0.65 7.43 3.75
C VAL A 228 0.81 8.88 4.22
N LEU A 229 -0.10 9.74 3.76
CA LEU A 229 -0.25 11.13 4.19
C LEU A 229 -1.72 11.29 4.56
N ASP A 230 -1.98 11.63 5.81
CA ASP A 230 -3.33 11.74 6.35
C ASP A 230 -4.22 12.60 5.45
N ASP A 231 -5.39 12.08 5.12
CA ASP A 231 -6.43 12.65 4.27
C ASP A 231 -6.01 13.04 2.82
N ILE A 232 -4.74 12.77 2.43
CA ILE A 232 -4.20 13.14 1.12
C ILE A 232 -3.92 11.92 0.25
N LEU A 233 -3.14 10.97 0.77
CA LEU A 233 -2.70 9.81 0.02
C LEU A 233 -3.00 8.52 0.79
N PRO A 234 -4.10 7.82 0.48
CA PRO A 234 -4.39 6.53 1.07
C PRO A 234 -3.43 5.45 0.55
N TYR A 235 -3.10 4.49 1.39
CA TYR A 235 -2.36 3.30 0.96
C TYR A 235 -3.08 2.55 -0.16
N ASP A 236 -4.40 2.67 -0.26
CA ASP A 236 -5.20 2.10 -1.35
C ASP A 236 -4.74 2.54 -2.74
N ARG A 237 -4.07 3.68 -2.86
CA ARG A 237 -3.49 4.20 -4.11
C ARG A 237 -1.98 4.01 -4.20
N THR A 238 -1.33 3.47 -3.18
CA THR A 238 0.12 3.36 -3.11
C THR A 238 0.59 2.02 -3.65
N PRO A 239 1.42 1.96 -4.70
CA PRO A 239 1.96 0.71 -5.23
C PRO A 239 3.08 0.14 -4.35
N GLY A 240 3.37 -1.17 -4.49
CA GLY A 240 4.53 -1.81 -3.86
C GLY A 240 4.31 -2.25 -2.41
N GLN A 241 3.07 -2.54 -2.01
CA GLN A 241 2.73 -2.95 -0.66
C GLN A 241 2.91 -4.45 -0.40
N TRP A 242 2.95 -5.27 -1.45
CA TRP A 242 3.15 -6.72 -1.39
C TRP A 242 3.92 -7.21 -2.61
N GLY A 243 4.29 -8.50 -2.65
CA GLY A 243 5.16 -9.03 -3.70
C GLY A 243 4.51 -9.07 -5.07
N GLY A 244 3.64 -10.04 -5.30
CA GLY A 244 2.97 -10.28 -6.58
C GLY A 244 2.35 -11.67 -6.70
N LEU A 245 1.73 -11.94 -7.86
CA LEU A 245 1.11 -13.22 -8.23
C LEU A 245 1.93 -13.88 -9.33
N PHE A 246 2.43 -15.11 -9.08
CA PHE A 246 3.36 -15.81 -9.93
C PHE A 246 2.81 -17.17 -10.38
N PHE A 247 2.63 -17.37 -11.68
CA PHE A 247 2.25 -18.65 -12.28
C PHE A 247 3.49 -19.38 -12.76
N LYS A 248 3.78 -20.54 -12.16
CA LYS A 248 4.95 -21.37 -12.45
C LYS A 248 4.80 -22.11 -13.80
N PRO A 249 5.88 -22.62 -14.40
CA PRO A 249 5.82 -23.27 -15.72
C PRO A 249 4.74 -24.35 -15.85
N GLY A 250 4.56 -25.20 -14.83
CA GLY A 250 3.56 -26.28 -14.79
C GLY A 250 2.12 -25.88 -14.47
N SER A 251 1.86 -24.61 -14.17
CA SER A 251 0.52 -24.13 -13.80
C SER A 251 -0.30 -23.80 -15.05
N PHE A 252 -1.41 -24.49 -15.27
CA PHE A 252 -2.31 -24.30 -16.41
C PHE A 252 -3.79 -24.30 -16.03
N GLY A 253 -4.64 -23.80 -16.91
CA GLY A 253 -6.08 -23.74 -16.73
C GLY A 253 -6.47 -22.80 -15.57
N ASN A 254 -5.67 -21.76 -15.35
CA ASN A 254 -5.98 -20.73 -14.39
C ASN A 254 -7.04 -19.77 -14.94
N ARG A 255 -7.90 -19.27 -14.07
CA ARG A 255 -8.95 -18.34 -14.43
C ARG A 255 -9.09 -17.24 -13.39
N MET A 256 -9.27 -16.02 -13.88
CA MET A 256 -9.59 -14.85 -13.06
C MET A 256 -10.74 -14.09 -13.71
N GLU A 257 -11.89 -14.08 -13.06
CA GLU A 257 -13.09 -13.41 -13.52
C GLU A 257 -13.58 -12.46 -12.45
N HIS A 258 -13.95 -11.23 -12.83
CA HIS A 258 -14.34 -10.16 -11.90
C HIS A 258 -13.39 -10.06 -10.71
N THR A 259 -12.09 -9.95 -11.01
CA THR A 259 -11.03 -9.94 -10.02
C THR A 259 -10.28 -8.62 -10.06
N ILE A 260 -10.07 -8.01 -8.90
CA ILE A 260 -9.29 -6.77 -8.72
C ILE A 260 -7.96 -7.15 -8.09
N VAL A 261 -6.84 -6.90 -8.81
CA VAL A 261 -5.48 -7.09 -8.27
C VAL A 261 -4.76 -5.76 -8.27
N ARG A 262 -4.29 -5.31 -7.12
CA ARG A 262 -3.67 -3.99 -7.01
C ARG A 262 -2.60 -3.86 -5.93
N ASN A 263 -1.81 -2.81 -6.02
CA ASN A 263 -0.84 -2.33 -5.04
C ASN A 263 0.40 -3.22 -4.86
N GLY A 264 0.66 -4.16 -5.75
CA GLY A 264 1.84 -5.03 -5.67
C GLY A 264 3.15 -4.34 -6.08
N THR A 265 4.27 -4.98 -5.73
CA THR A 265 5.59 -4.67 -6.29
C THR A 265 5.65 -5.15 -7.74
N SER A 266 5.25 -6.39 -7.98
CA SER A 266 4.90 -6.93 -9.30
C SER A 266 3.41 -7.24 -9.31
N GLY A 267 2.79 -7.15 -10.47
CA GLY A 267 1.42 -7.62 -10.63
C GLY A 267 1.38 -9.14 -10.88
N ILE A 268 0.87 -9.54 -12.02
CA ILE A 268 0.81 -10.93 -12.47
C ILE A 268 2.06 -11.23 -13.31
N THR A 269 2.81 -12.26 -12.92
CA THR A 269 3.96 -12.78 -13.68
C THR A 269 3.69 -14.22 -14.07
N ILE A 270 3.73 -14.50 -15.38
CA ILE A 270 3.53 -15.82 -15.97
C ILE A 270 4.88 -16.28 -16.49
N GLU A 271 5.44 -17.30 -15.83
CA GLU A 271 6.74 -17.86 -16.20
C GLU A 271 6.64 -18.70 -17.48
N ALA A 272 7.78 -18.82 -18.17
CA ALA A 272 7.89 -19.47 -19.48
C ALA A 272 7.36 -20.91 -19.47
N SER A 273 6.53 -21.22 -20.46
CA SER A 273 6.02 -22.57 -20.76
C SER A 273 5.76 -22.67 -22.25
N GLU A 274 5.52 -23.87 -22.78
CA GLU A 274 5.08 -24.00 -24.17
C GLU A 274 3.66 -23.45 -24.33
N PRO A 275 3.37 -22.59 -25.35
CA PRO A 275 2.08 -21.91 -25.52
C PRO A 275 1.02 -22.81 -26.21
N VAL A 276 0.95 -24.09 -25.84
CA VAL A 276 0.00 -25.04 -26.38
C VAL A 276 -1.37 -24.87 -25.74
N ASP A 277 -1.41 -24.96 -24.42
CA ASP A 277 -2.63 -24.83 -23.64
C ASP A 277 -2.73 -23.43 -23.02
N THR A 278 -3.96 -22.94 -22.84
CA THR A 278 -4.19 -21.66 -22.18
C THR A 278 -3.75 -21.76 -20.72
N LYS A 279 -2.78 -20.92 -20.38
CA LYS A 279 -2.19 -20.89 -19.05
C LYS A 279 -3.02 -20.08 -18.07
N LEU A 280 -3.55 -18.92 -18.54
CA LEU A 280 -4.40 -18.05 -17.75
C LEU A 280 -5.44 -17.37 -18.64
N GLU A 281 -6.68 -17.38 -18.18
CA GLU A 281 -7.78 -16.57 -18.69
C GLU A 281 -8.12 -15.48 -17.70
N ILE A 282 -8.20 -14.22 -18.19
CA ILE A 282 -8.61 -13.08 -17.38
C ILE A 282 -9.79 -12.40 -18.05
N SER A 283 -10.88 -12.21 -17.32
CA SER A 283 -12.07 -11.55 -17.86
C SER A 283 -12.71 -10.61 -16.83
N ASN A 284 -13.32 -9.52 -17.33
CA ASN A 284 -14.12 -8.58 -16.52
C ASN A 284 -13.37 -8.09 -15.27
N SER A 285 -12.05 -7.87 -15.37
CA SER A 285 -11.16 -7.71 -14.23
C SER A 285 -10.42 -6.37 -14.24
N GLN A 286 -9.81 -6.01 -13.12
CA GLN A 286 -8.98 -4.82 -12.98
C GLN A 286 -7.61 -5.21 -12.40
N LEU A 287 -6.55 -4.94 -13.13
CA LEU A 287 -5.18 -5.14 -12.72
C LEU A 287 -4.49 -3.78 -12.70
N THR A 288 -4.18 -3.24 -11.53
CA THR A 288 -3.79 -1.83 -11.48
C THR A 288 -2.79 -1.50 -10.38
N ASN A 289 -2.07 -0.40 -10.58
CA ASN A 289 -1.30 0.27 -9.54
C ASN A 289 -0.15 -0.59 -8.98
N MET A 290 0.75 -1.02 -9.85
CA MET A 290 1.93 -1.82 -9.49
C MET A 290 3.21 -0.97 -9.51
N LYS A 291 4.16 -1.27 -8.62
CA LYS A 291 5.46 -0.60 -8.59
C LYS A 291 6.33 -0.96 -9.80
N GLY A 292 6.26 -2.22 -10.24
CA GLY A 292 6.88 -2.74 -11.46
C GLY A 292 5.85 -2.90 -12.58
N ASN A 293 5.93 -4.01 -13.33
CA ASN A 293 4.96 -4.34 -14.37
C ASN A 293 3.63 -4.83 -13.77
N VAL A 294 2.51 -4.55 -14.47
CA VAL A 294 1.19 -5.07 -14.05
C VAL A 294 0.99 -6.50 -14.53
N LEU A 295 1.26 -6.77 -15.80
CA LEU A 295 1.16 -8.11 -16.40
C LEU A 295 2.43 -8.41 -17.18
N THR A 296 3.13 -9.45 -16.78
CA THR A 296 4.29 -9.99 -17.51
C THR A 296 4.01 -11.42 -17.91
N SER A 297 4.18 -11.76 -19.20
CA SER A 297 3.99 -13.11 -19.70
C SER A 297 5.14 -13.53 -20.62
N ILE A 298 5.73 -14.68 -20.32
CA ILE A 298 6.88 -15.20 -21.04
C ILE A 298 6.49 -16.54 -21.68
N ASN A 299 6.63 -16.63 -23.01
CA ASN A 299 6.43 -17.83 -23.84
C ASN A 299 5.27 -18.70 -23.36
N SER A 300 4.08 -18.13 -23.28
CA SER A 300 2.87 -18.82 -22.78
C SER A 300 1.64 -18.42 -23.58
N LYS A 301 0.52 -19.08 -23.33
CA LYS A 301 -0.77 -18.72 -23.95
C LYS A 301 -1.68 -18.04 -22.94
N LEU A 302 -2.14 -16.86 -23.29
CA LEU A 302 -2.95 -16.00 -22.43
C LEU A 302 -4.15 -15.43 -23.19
N MET A 303 -5.31 -15.41 -22.55
CA MET A 303 -6.52 -14.77 -23.05
C MET A 303 -7.00 -13.72 -22.04
N VAL A 304 -7.18 -12.48 -22.51
CA VAL A 304 -7.64 -11.36 -21.69
C VAL A 304 -8.83 -10.69 -22.37
N THR A 305 -9.93 -10.55 -21.66
CA THR A 305 -11.15 -9.98 -22.21
C THR A 305 -11.77 -8.98 -21.23
N ASN A 306 -12.25 -7.84 -21.76
CA ASN A 306 -12.98 -6.83 -21.00
C ASN A 306 -12.29 -6.46 -19.66
N THR A 307 -10.99 -6.17 -19.72
CA THR A 307 -10.15 -5.99 -18.55
C THR A 307 -9.40 -4.66 -18.61
N GLU A 308 -9.40 -3.94 -17.50
CA GLU A 308 -8.54 -2.79 -17.28
C GLU A 308 -7.18 -3.28 -16.75
N ILE A 309 -6.09 -2.89 -17.43
CA ILE A 309 -4.72 -3.09 -16.98
C ILE A 309 -4.06 -1.73 -16.96
N SER A 310 -3.73 -1.21 -15.76
CA SER A 310 -3.37 0.20 -15.68
C SER A 310 -2.36 0.53 -14.57
N ASN A 311 -1.67 1.66 -14.74
CA ASN A 311 -0.81 2.30 -13.74
C ASN A 311 0.34 1.41 -13.22
N ALA A 312 1.42 1.42 -13.96
CA ALA A 312 2.67 0.70 -13.69
C ALA A 312 3.85 1.67 -13.54
N GLY A 313 4.78 1.38 -12.64
CA GLY A 313 6.12 1.99 -12.67
C GLY A 313 6.97 1.42 -13.79
N GLY A 314 6.72 0.18 -14.20
CA GLY A 314 7.21 -0.46 -15.42
C GLY A 314 6.17 -0.41 -16.54
N SER A 315 6.06 -1.51 -17.30
CA SER A 315 5.06 -1.68 -18.35
C SER A 315 3.73 -2.18 -17.77
N VAL A 316 2.63 -1.72 -18.35
CA VAL A 316 1.30 -2.25 -18.04
C VAL A 316 1.21 -3.70 -18.54
N VAL A 317 1.67 -3.96 -19.76
CA VAL A 317 1.78 -5.31 -20.34
C VAL A 317 3.16 -5.51 -20.95
N ALA A 318 3.84 -6.58 -20.54
CA ALA A 318 5.11 -7.02 -21.11
C ALA A 318 5.00 -8.48 -21.59
N LEU A 319 5.17 -8.72 -22.88
CA LEU A 319 5.04 -10.02 -23.53
C LEU A 319 6.37 -10.41 -24.19
N ALA A 320 6.83 -11.65 -23.95
CA ALA A 320 8.04 -12.15 -24.56
C ALA A 320 7.84 -13.57 -25.11
N GLY A 321 7.72 -13.71 -26.43
CA GLY A 321 7.28 -14.96 -27.09
C GLY A 321 5.86 -15.34 -26.71
N GLY A 322 5.32 -16.45 -27.25
CA GLY A 322 4.02 -16.99 -26.86
C GLY A 322 2.85 -16.61 -27.78
N ASP A 323 1.62 -16.94 -27.33
CA ASP A 323 0.36 -16.71 -28.07
C ASP A 323 -0.65 -15.96 -27.19
N TYR A 324 -0.96 -14.73 -27.56
CA TYR A 324 -1.70 -13.77 -26.75
C TYR A 324 -2.92 -13.21 -27.45
N GLN A 325 -4.04 -13.17 -26.76
CA GLN A 325 -5.25 -12.53 -27.25
C GLN A 325 -5.79 -11.55 -26.20
N PHE A 326 -5.96 -10.28 -26.61
CA PHE A 326 -6.60 -9.23 -25.84
C PHE A 326 -7.83 -8.72 -26.59
N THR A 327 -8.99 -8.71 -25.93
CA THR A 327 -10.25 -8.29 -26.53
C THR A 327 -10.98 -7.32 -25.60
N HIS A 328 -11.34 -6.14 -26.08
CA HIS A 328 -12.01 -5.09 -25.30
C HIS A 328 -11.22 -4.67 -24.03
N CYS A 329 -9.92 -4.56 -24.13
CA CYS A 329 -9.05 -4.23 -22.98
C CYS A 329 -8.58 -2.78 -23.02
N SER A 330 -8.43 -2.18 -21.85
CA SER A 330 -7.81 -0.87 -21.65
C SER A 330 -6.43 -1.05 -21.04
N LEU A 331 -5.37 -0.78 -21.81
CA LEU A 331 -3.98 -0.81 -21.38
C LEU A 331 -3.52 0.65 -21.22
N VAL A 332 -3.48 1.16 -19.95
CA VAL A 332 -3.34 2.60 -19.75
C VAL A 332 -2.32 2.91 -18.65
N ASN A 333 -1.36 3.79 -18.92
CA ASN A 333 -0.33 4.11 -17.94
C ASN A 333 -0.16 5.61 -17.67
N TYR A 334 -0.82 6.10 -16.64
CA TYR A 334 -0.69 7.45 -16.08
C TYR A 334 -0.14 7.45 -14.65
N MET A 335 0.71 6.46 -14.30
CA MET A 335 1.35 6.37 -12.98
C MET A 335 2.09 7.66 -12.63
N ARG A 336 1.82 8.20 -11.43
CA ARG A 336 2.44 9.43 -10.90
C ARG A 336 3.21 9.21 -9.60
N LEU A 337 2.88 8.14 -8.85
CA LEU A 337 3.49 7.88 -7.55
C LEU A 337 4.84 7.17 -7.65
N VAL A 338 5.12 6.55 -8.79
CA VAL A 338 6.41 5.92 -9.12
C VAL A 338 6.84 6.44 -10.47
N GLN A 339 8.14 6.68 -10.64
CA GLN A 339 8.68 7.09 -11.94
C GLN A 339 8.53 5.94 -12.94
N ARG A 340 7.85 6.20 -14.04
CA ARG A 340 7.74 5.27 -15.16
C ARG A 340 9.09 5.10 -15.85
N SER A 341 9.44 3.88 -16.21
CA SER A 341 10.72 3.53 -16.85
C SER A 341 10.57 2.97 -18.26
N THR A 342 9.37 2.49 -18.63
CA THR A 342 9.12 1.81 -19.90
C THR A 342 7.75 2.20 -20.48
N GLU A 343 7.54 1.85 -21.74
CA GLU A 343 6.29 2.01 -22.47
C GLU A 343 5.17 1.17 -21.84
N CYS A 344 3.92 1.53 -22.15
CA CYS A 344 2.73 0.85 -21.63
C CYS A 344 2.68 -0.63 -22.07
N LEU A 345 2.87 -0.88 -23.38
CA LEU A 345 2.91 -2.22 -23.98
C LEU A 345 4.30 -2.50 -24.54
N VAL A 346 4.94 -3.55 -24.06
CA VAL A 346 6.23 -4.03 -24.57
C VAL A 346 6.08 -5.45 -25.10
N MET A 347 6.53 -5.70 -26.34
CA MET A 347 6.51 -7.01 -26.97
C MET A 347 7.88 -7.38 -27.53
N ALA A 348 8.32 -8.63 -27.30
CA ALA A 348 9.56 -9.17 -27.80
C ALA A 348 9.41 -10.65 -28.21
N ASN A 349 10.19 -11.13 -29.19
CA ASN A 349 10.32 -12.56 -29.50
C ASN A 349 11.58 -13.20 -28.93
N ALA A 350 12.20 -12.53 -27.93
CA ALA A 350 13.35 -13.04 -27.20
C ALA A 350 13.27 -12.67 -25.72
N TYR A 351 13.82 -13.53 -24.86
CA TYR A 351 13.94 -13.29 -23.43
C TYR A 351 15.16 -14.00 -22.85
N MET A 352 15.62 -13.52 -21.70
CA MET A 352 16.72 -14.14 -20.95
C MET A 352 16.19 -15.24 -20.02
N GLN A 353 16.75 -16.44 -20.10
CA GLN A 353 16.51 -17.53 -19.18
C GLN A 353 17.83 -18.20 -18.81
N ASN A 354 18.14 -18.29 -17.52
CA ASN A 354 19.39 -18.86 -17.02
C ASN A 354 20.66 -18.28 -17.70
N SER A 355 20.69 -16.97 -17.93
CA SER A 355 21.74 -16.24 -18.63
C SER A 355 21.90 -16.60 -20.14
N GLU A 356 20.96 -17.32 -20.72
CA GLU A 356 20.89 -17.60 -22.14
C GLU A 356 19.77 -16.78 -22.78
N ASN A 357 20.02 -16.26 -23.98
CA ASN A 357 19.00 -15.64 -24.79
C ASN A 357 18.15 -16.74 -25.45
N LYS A 358 16.87 -16.78 -25.15
CA LYS A 358 15.89 -17.67 -25.79
C LYS A 358 15.11 -16.88 -26.82
N VAL A 359 15.16 -17.32 -28.08
CA VAL A 359 14.41 -16.75 -29.19
C VAL A 359 13.27 -17.68 -29.51
N VAL A 360 12.02 -17.17 -29.45
CA VAL A 360 10.80 -17.96 -29.58
C VAL A 360 9.74 -17.16 -30.34
N PRO A 361 8.84 -17.78 -31.11
CA PRO A 361 7.79 -17.06 -31.81
C PRO A 361 6.90 -16.27 -30.84
N LEU A 362 6.53 -15.07 -31.26
CA LEU A 362 5.48 -14.28 -30.63
C LEU A 362 4.31 -14.14 -31.58
N LYS A 363 3.11 -14.39 -31.08
CA LYS A 363 1.84 -14.07 -31.72
C LYS A 363 0.96 -13.29 -30.76
N ALA A 364 0.62 -12.06 -31.08
CA ALA A 364 -0.18 -11.20 -30.23
C ALA A 364 -1.30 -10.52 -31.02
N ARG A 365 -2.54 -10.69 -30.57
CA ARG A 365 -3.72 -10.09 -31.20
C ARG A 365 -4.46 -9.20 -30.22
N PHE A 366 -4.76 -7.98 -30.65
CA PHE A 366 -5.51 -6.98 -29.90
C PHE A 366 -6.74 -6.56 -30.71
N ASP A 367 -7.93 -6.84 -30.18
CA ASP A 367 -9.20 -6.48 -30.80
C ASP A 367 -9.95 -5.48 -29.90
N ASN A 368 -10.33 -4.33 -30.46
CA ASN A 368 -11.07 -3.26 -29.77
C ASN A 368 -10.39 -2.81 -28.46
N CYS A 369 -9.08 -2.65 -28.47
CA CYS A 369 -8.29 -2.28 -27.28
C CYS A 369 -7.85 -0.82 -27.33
N LEU A 370 -7.64 -0.24 -26.15
CA LEU A 370 -7.01 1.06 -25.96
C LEU A 370 -5.59 0.85 -25.41
N VAL A 371 -4.58 1.47 -26.03
CA VAL A 371 -3.20 1.56 -25.49
C VAL A 371 -2.83 3.04 -25.38
N ASP A 372 -2.73 3.55 -24.16
CA ASP A 372 -2.50 4.98 -23.92
C ASP A 372 -1.67 5.22 -22.65
N GLY A 373 -1.09 6.44 -22.53
CA GLY A 373 -0.35 6.82 -21.35
C GLY A 373 0.39 8.15 -21.45
N SER A 374 1.17 8.45 -20.43
CA SER A 374 1.83 9.74 -20.28
C SER A 374 3.10 9.94 -21.13
N PHE A 375 3.63 8.91 -21.79
CA PHE A 375 4.81 9.01 -22.65
C PHE A 375 4.51 9.63 -24.01
N GLY A 376 3.29 9.46 -24.53
CA GLY A 376 2.86 10.09 -25.78
C GLY A 376 2.85 11.62 -25.78
N ALA A 377 2.87 12.25 -24.60
CA ALA A 377 2.83 13.70 -24.43
C ALA A 377 4.24 14.36 -24.42
N GLY A 378 5.25 13.82 -25.10
CA GLY A 378 6.50 14.53 -25.39
C GLY A 378 7.73 14.14 -24.58
N LYS A 379 7.69 13.08 -23.76
CA LYS A 379 8.88 12.59 -23.02
C LYS A 379 9.73 11.60 -23.82
N ASN A 380 9.10 10.81 -24.67
CA ASN A 380 9.77 9.91 -25.61
C ASN A 380 9.04 9.95 -26.98
N PRO A 381 9.27 10.97 -27.80
CA PRO A 381 8.51 11.18 -29.03
C PRO A 381 8.75 10.11 -30.10
N LEU A 382 9.65 9.13 -29.86
CA LEU A 382 10.01 8.12 -30.85
C LEU A 382 9.32 6.76 -30.60
N SER A 383 8.89 6.46 -29.38
CA SER A 383 8.32 5.17 -29.01
C SER A 383 6.83 5.21 -28.62
N GLY A 384 6.31 6.36 -28.22
CA GLY A 384 4.94 6.45 -27.72
C GLY A 384 4.73 5.51 -26.51
N GLU A 385 3.63 4.76 -26.54
CA GLU A 385 3.28 3.80 -25.46
C GLU A 385 3.43 2.34 -25.88
N ILE A 386 4.02 2.06 -27.06
CA ILE A 386 4.28 0.70 -27.55
C ILE A 386 5.74 0.56 -27.93
N ALA A 387 6.41 -0.44 -27.36
CA ALA A 387 7.76 -0.84 -27.71
C ALA A 387 7.78 -2.24 -28.30
N LEU A 388 8.41 -2.40 -29.47
CA LEU A 388 8.57 -3.66 -30.20
C LEU A 388 10.03 -4.00 -30.32
N SER A 389 10.41 -5.24 -29.97
CA SER A 389 11.78 -5.75 -30.09
C SER A 389 11.76 -7.14 -30.73
N SER A 390 12.24 -7.25 -31.97
CA SER A 390 12.31 -8.51 -32.68
C SER A 390 13.74 -8.89 -33.06
N VAL A 391 13.96 -10.20 -33.13
CA VAL A 391 15.13 -10.82 -33.76
C VAL A 391 14.66 -11.75 -34.88
N ASP A 392 15.44 -11.88 -35.93
CA ASP A 392 15.02 -12.53 -37.20
C ASP A 392 14.89 -14.04 -37.08
N GLU A 393 15.41 -14.68 -36.01
CA GLU A 393 15.45 -16.13 -35.83
C GLU A 393 14.09 -16.75 -35.46
N ALA A 394 13.07 -15.97 -35.15
CA ALA A 394 11.72 -16.45 -34.86
C ALA A 394 10.64 -15.46 -35.33
N ASP A 395 9.46 -15.98 -35.59
CA ASP A 395 8.32 -15.19 -36.04
C ASP A 395 7.95 -14.13 -34.96
N PHE A 396 7.59 -12.93 -35.43
CA PHE A 396 7.14 -11.82 -34.61
C PHE A 396 5.85 -11.25 -35.20
N ASP A 397 4.73 -11.93 -34.90
CA ASP A 397 3.41 -11.61 -35.43
C ASP A 397 2.60 -10.84 -34.40
N TYR A 398 2.17 -9.63 -34.73
CA TYR A 398 1.23 -8.85 -33.94
C TYR A 398 0.18 -8.19 -34.80
N TYR A 399 -1.04 -8.02 -34.25
CA TYR A 399 -2.15 -7.46 -34.99
C TYR A 399 -3.05 -6.62 -34.08
N PHE A 400 -3.24 -5.37 -34.44
CA PHE A 400 -4.18 -4.47 -33.79
C PHE A 400 -5.40 -4.24 -34.68
N ASN A 401 -6.58 -4.59 -34.19
CA ASN A 401 -7.84 -4.49 -34.91
C ASN A 401 -8.80 -3.58 -34.17
N HIS A 402 -9.22 -2.47 -34.79
CA HIS A 402 -10.10 -1.46 -34.19
C HIS A 402 -9.58 -0.93 -32.83
N CYS A 403 -8.30 -0.70 -32.71
CA CYS A 403 -7.66 -0.21 -31.50
C CYS A 403 -7.41 1.30 -31.56
N VAL A 404 -7.38 1.92 -30.38
CA VAL A 404 -6.85 3.27 -30.19
C VAL A 404 -5.45 3.15 -29.62
N LEU A 405 -4.45 3.67 -30.32
CA LEU A 405 -3.04 3.49 -29.98
C LEU A 405 -2.33 4.83 -29.84
N THR A 406 -1.67 5.06 -28.73
CA THR A 406 -0.74 6.19 -28.57
C THR A 406 0.65 5.73 -28.99
N THR A 407 0.99 5.97 -30.24
CA THR A 407 2.28 5.62 -30.83
C THR A 407 2.72 6.70 -31.80
N VAL A 408 4.01 6.79 -32.06
CA VAL A 408 4.54 7.67 -33.11
C VAL A 408 4.52 6.89 -34.41
N GLY A 409 3.64 7.27 -35.32
CA GLY A 409 3.58 6.67 -36.66
C GLY A 409 4.90 6.93 -37.39
N SER A 410 5.51 5.89 -37.98
CA SER A 410 6.51 6.07 -39.02
C SER A 410 5.81 6.10 -40.39
N ASP A 411 6.29 6.92 -41.31
CA ASP A 411 5.80 6.98 -42.71
C ASP A 411 5.95 5.63 -43.45
N ASN A 412 6.44 4.58 -42.82
CA ASN A 412 6.70 3.27 -43.38
C ASN A 412 5.64 2.19 -43.04
N GLY A 413 4.45 2.64 -42.67
CA GLY A 413 3.25 1.78 -42.60
C GLY A 413 3.27 0.79 -41.42
N TRP A 414 2.23 0.88 -40.64
CA TRP A 414 1.77 -0.17 -39.72
C TRP A 414 0.91 -1.16 -40.51
#